data_4a2c0917b5150d4defdbe646375cc191
#
_entry.id   4a2c0917b5150d4defdbe646375cc191
#
_cell.length_a   1.000
_cell.length_b   1.000
_cell.length_c   1.000
_cell.angle_alpha   90.00
_cell.angle_beta   90.00
_cell.angle_gamma   90.00
#
_symmetry.space_group_name_H-M   'P 1'
#
loop_
_entity.id
_entity.type
_entity.pdbx_description
1 polymer ?
#
loop_
_entity_poly.entity_id
_entity_poly.type
_entity_poly.pdbx_seq_one_letter_code
_entity_poly.pdbx_strand_id
1 'polypeptide(L)'
;MVSRLVDTVQTKEGAVALNFENMRSSRSTRRGKTKNIPSPHALTIRLKTIGKKVGDGVAEVYHNVSRESSTFFAFFAKDNASKNKYPDHIFLVDKTRVILDDNPDYYHASWERQYILAQAPFDSPTTSDFFRMVLQTKPEVIVVLMKIESVGDGKLLPPEGKSKSYGTMTVKNDGPKKVDNCDAYNITVSSGKVEHKAIMFALNSWTDDLKIASDFADFHRAVHKEIKEKPREGSQMIVCPSGAHRAGVWAVFDTEAERLKTKSRIRFSDTVRNVRYQRWNTFDHFELFIGTIHLLSAYAKNFA
;
A
#
# COMPACT_ATOMS: atom_id res chain seq x y z
N MET A 1 -22.32 6.71 -16.05
CA MET A 1 -21.70 6.62 -14.69
C MET A 1 -20.54 7.60 -14.53
N VAL A 2 -19.65 7.72 -15.50
CA VAL A 2 -18.47 8.61 -15.45
C VAL A 2 -18.86 10.10 -15.32
N SER A 3 -19.95 10.54 -15.96
CA SER A 3 -20.40 11.95 -15.89
C SER A 3 -20.85 12.41 -14.52
N ARG A 4 -21.41 11.53 -13.69
CA ARG A 4 -21.86 11.89 -12.32
C ARG A 4 -20.72 12.00 -11.29
N LEU A 5 -19.60 11.33 -11.53
CA LEU A 5 -18.39 11.45 -10.67
C LEU A 5 -17.66 12.77 -10.91
N VAL A 6 -17.73 13.33 -12.11
CA VAL A 6 -17.13 14.63 -12.44
C VAL A 6 -17.83 15.76 -11.69
N ASP A 7 -19.15 15.68 -11.52
CA ASP A 7 -19.93 16.73 -10.83
C ASP A 7 -19.68 16.77 -9.31
N THR A 8 -19.20 15.67 -8.72
CA THR A 8 -18.93 15.57 -7.26
C THR A 8 -17.56 16.18 -6.88
N VAL A 9 -16.69 16.44 -7.86
CA VAL A 9 -15.35 17.03 -7.64
C VAL A 9 -15.37 18.56 -7.74
N GLN A 10 -16.49 19.14 -8.16
CA GLN A 10 -16.68 20.60 -8.17
C GLN A 10 -17.08 21.08 -6.77
N THR A 11 -16.10 21.26 -5.89
CA THR A 11 -16.30 22.10 -4.71
C THR A 11 -16.23 23.58 -5.10
N LYS A 12 -16.95 24.45 -4.37
CA LYS A 12 -17.08 25.91 -4.63
C LYS A 12 -15.74 26.69 -4.70
N GLU A 13 -14.61 26.05 -4.56
CA GLU A 13 -13.26 26.64 -4.55
C GLU A 13 -12.37 26.12 -5.70
N GLY A 14 -12.86 26.06 -6.88
CA GLY A 14 -12.05 25.85 -8.09
C GLY A 14 -11.44 24.44 -8.20
N ALA A 15 -11.73 23.77 -9.27
CA ALA A 15 -11.21 22.45 -9.57
C ALA A 15 -9.67 22.47 -9.61
N VAL A 16 -9.04 21.53 -8.89
CA VAL A 16 -7.59 21.32 -8.89
C VAL A 16 -7.22 20.32 -9.96
N ALA A 17 -6.36 20.66 -10.89
CA ALA A 17 -5.90 19.79 -11.94
C ALA A 17 -4.42 19.47 -11.82
N LEU A 18 -4.10 18.29 -12.26
CA LEU A 18 -2.75 17.79 -12.41
C LEU A 18 -2.20 18.21 -13.77
N ASN A 19 -1.13 18.98 -13.79
CA ASN A 19 -0.40 19.24 -15.03
C ASN A 19 0.69 18.17 -15.21
N PHE A 20 0.37 17.14 -15.99
CA PHE A 20 1.26 16.00 -16.24
C PHE A 20 2.31 16.30 -17.35
N GLU A 21 2.14 17.35 -18.15
CA GLU A 21 3.07 17.66 -19.24
C GLU A 21 4.45 18.12 -18.76
N ASN A 22 4.52 18.80 -17.62
CA ASN A 22 5.80 19.22 -17.01
C ASN A 22 6.52 18.09 -16.26
N MET A 23 6.00 16.87 -16.27
CA MET A 23 6.65 15.70 -15.67
C MET A 23 7.64 15.01 -16.61
N ARG A 24 7.71 15.39 -17.89
CA ARG A 24 8.75 14.92 -18.81
C ARG A 24 10.07 15.60 -18.48
N SER A 25 11.10 14.80 -18.26
CA SER A 25 12.43 15.18 -17.82
C SER A 25 13.01 16.40 -18.53
N SER A 26 13.20 17.49 -17.84
CA SER A 26 14.23 18.45 -18.20
C SER A 26 15.59 17.88 -17.79
N ARG A 27 16.34 17.33 -18.74
CA ARG A 27 17.80 17.24 -18.60
C ARG A 27 18.34 18.65 -18.54
N SER A 28 18.59 19.15 -17.35
CA SER A 28 19.24 20.44 -17.13
C SER A 28 20.73 20.23 -17.00
N THR A 29 21.47 20.81 -17.92
CA THR A 29 22.90 21.08 -17.83
C THR A 29 23.19 21.99 -16.65
N ARG A 30 24.28 21.69 -15.94
CA ARG A 30 24.81 22.38 -14.75
C ARG A 30 25.01 23.87 -14.96
N ARG A 31 24.51 24.66 -14.00
CA ARG A 31 25.24 25.83 -13.42
C ARG A 31 24.61 26.14 -12.07
N GLY A 32 25.47 26.31 -11.04
CA GLY A 32 25.04 26.54 -9.66
C GLY A 32 24.31 27.88 -9.49
N LYS A 33 23.10 27.80 -8.95
CA LYS A 33 22.42 28.90 -8.27
C LYS A 33 21.72 28.31 -7.05
N THR A 34 21.74 29.02 -5.94
CA THR A 34 20.97 28.76 -4.73
C THR A 34 19.59 28.23 -5.08
N LYS A 35 19.29 27.01 -4.66
CA LYS A 35 17.99 26.37 -4.89
C LYS A 35 16.94 27.17 -4.12
N ASN A 36 16.19 28.02 -4.82
CA ASN A 36 14.91 28.47 -4.31
C ASN A 36 14.03 27.22 -4.10
N ILE A 37 13.85 26.84 -2.85
CA ILE A 37 12.85 25.85 -2.45
C ILE A 37 11.51 26.46 -2.88
N PRO A 38 10.73 25.80 -3.78
CA PRO A 38 9.43 26.32 -4.17
C PRO A 38 8.57 26.44 -2.91
N SER A 39 7.87 27.57 -2.77
CA SER A 39 6.95 27.73 -1.66
C SER A 39 5.94 26.58 -1.68
N PRO A 40 5.41 26.15 -0.55
CA PRO A 40 4.38 25.11 -0.46
C PRO A 40 3.15 25.42 -1.32
N HIS A 41 2.81 26.69 -1.50
CA HIS A 41 1.81 27.19 -2.43
C HIS A 41 2.14 26.81 -3.89
N ALA A 42 3.41 26.82 -4.30
CA ALA A 42 3.85 26.40 -5.63
C ALA A 42 3.77 24.86 -5.84
N LEU A 43 3.83 24.06 -4.78
CA LEU A 43 3.61 22.61 -4.84
C LEU A 43 2.13 22.26 -4.98
N THR A 44 1.26 23.00 -4.33
CA THR A 44 -0.21 22.86 -4.44
C THR A 44 -0.70 23.34 -5.82
N ILE A 45 -0.07 24.34 -6.42
CA ILE A 45 -0.44 24.90 -7.73
C ILE A 45 -0.01 23.99 -8.90
N ARG A 46 0.90 23.03 -8.71
CA ARG A 46 1.21 22.05 -9.76
C ARG A 46 0.13 20.98 -9.94
N LEU A 47 -0.86 20.96 -9.06
CA LEU A 47 -2.17 20.33 -9.26
C LEU A 47 -3.10 21.36 -9.90
N LYS A 48 -2.87 21.72 -11.17
CA LYS A 48 -3.71 22.70 -11.88
C LYS A 48 -4.83 22.02 -12.64
N THR A 49 -5.94 22.70 -12.70
CA THR A 49 -7.10 22.37 -13.53
C THR A 49 -6.69 22.30 -15.00
N ILE A 50 -6.77 21.15 -15.60
CA ILE A 50 -6.69 20.99 -17.05
C ILE A 50 -8.09 21.30 -17.59
N GLY A 51 -8.45 22.59 -17.69
CA GLY A 51 -9.63 23.07 -18.37
C GLY A 51 -10.95 22.27 -18.16
N LYS A 52 -11.87 22.32 -19.10
CA LYS A 52 -13.17 21.63 -19.06
C LYS A 52 -13.10 20.08 -19.10
N LYS A 53 -11.90 19.46 -19.19
CA LYS A 53 -11.70 18.01 -19.38
C LYS A 53 -10.77 17.38 -18.33
N VAL A 54 -10.84 17.82 -17.07
CA VAL A 54 -10.04 17.22 -15.96
C VAL A 54 -10.23 15.71 -15.89
N GLY A 55 -11.45 15.23 -16.05
CA GLY A 55 -11.76 13.81 -16.04
C GLY A 55 -11.07 13.04 -17.16
N ASP A 56 -11.00 13.60 -18.37
CA ASP A 56 -10.37 12.96 -19.52
C ASP A 56 -8.85 12.86 -19.33
N GLY A 57 -8.20 13.91 -18.85
CA GLY A 57 -6.76 13.92 -18.60
C GLY A 57 -6.34 12.92 -17.52
N VAL A 58 -7.09 12.83 -16.43
CA VAL A 58 -6.82 11.84 -15.37
C VAL A 58 -7.09 10.41 -15.86
N ALA A 59 -8.16 10.20 -16.62
CA ALA A 59 -8.48 8.91 -17.22
C ALA A 59 -7.39 8.46 -18.21
N GLU A 60 -6.88 9.37 -19.05
CA GLU A 60 -5.77 9.07 -19.96
C GLU A 60 -4.50 8.62 -19.21
N VAL A 61 -4.11 9.35 -18.16
CA VAL A 61 -2.97 8.95 -17.32
C VAL A 61 -3.21 7.59 -16.67
N TYR A 62 -4.41 7.37 -16.14
CA TYR A 62 -4.79 6.08 -15.57
C TYR A 62 -4.64 4.94 -16.60
N HIS A 63 -5.19 5.11 -17.82
CA HIS A 63 -5.05 4.12 -18.88
C HIS A 63 -3.60 3.89 -19.28
N ASN A 64 -2.77 4.93 -19.35
CA ASN A 64 -1.38 4.82 -19.74
C ASN A 64 -0.55 4.04 -18.70
N VAL A 65 -0.79 4.24 -17.40
CA VAL A 65 -0.10 3.49 -16.34
C VAL A 65 -0.63 2.04 -16.19
N SER A 66 -1.77 1.72 -16.82
CA SER A 66 -2.39 0.40 -16.75
C SER A 66 -1.93 -0.60 -17.83
N ARG A 67 -1.14 -0.18 -18.82
CA ARG A 67 -0.84 -0.94 -20.05
C ARG A 67 0.45 -1.78 -20.02
N GLU A 68 1.06 -2.03 -18.89
CA GLU A 68 2.31 -2.81 -18.84
C GLU A 68 2.05 -4.33 -18.82
N SER A 69 2.85 -5.11 -19.56
CA SER A 69 2.74 -6.57 -19.57
C SER A 69 3.62 -7.21 -18.49
N SER A 70 3.12 -8.28 -17.90
CA SER A 70 3.77 -9.08 -16.88
C SER A 70 3.51 -10.56 -17.12
N THR A 71 4.28 -11.44 -16.47
CA THR A 71 4.03 -12.89 -16.49
C THR A 71 3.43 -13.35 -15.17
N PHE A 72 2.55 -14.37 -15.22
CA PHE A 72 1.72 -14.81 -14.10
C PHE A 72 1.64 -16.34 -13.98
N PHE A 73 2.70 -17.06 -14.35
CA PHE A 73 2.70 -18.54 -14.39
C PHE A 73 2.40 -19.16 -13.03
N ALA A 74 3.05 -18.66 -11.97
CA ALA A 74 2.83 -19.17 -10.62
C ALA A 74 1.39 -18.92 -10.14
N PHE A 75 0.79 -17.78 -10.52
CA PHE A 75 -0.59 -17.46 -10.19
C PHE A 75 -1.58 -18.45 -10.83
N PHE A 76 -1.39 -18.77 -12.12
CA PHE A 76 -2.27 -19.67 -12.88
C PHE A 76 -1.93 -21.16 -12.68
N ALA A 77 -0.90 -21.50 -11.91
CA ALA A 77 -0.60 -22.89 -11.58
C ALA A 77 -1.79 -23.50 -10.80
N LYS A 78 -2.23 -24.70 -11.22
CA LYS A 78 -3.41 -25.38 -10.68
C LYS A 78 -3.36 -25.52 -9.15
N ASP A 79 -2.19 -25.82 -8.60
CA ASP A 79 -1.98 -26.05 -7.17
C ASP A 79 -2.07 -24.76 -6.34
N ASN A 80 -1.99 -23.59 -6.98
CA ASN A 80 -2.07 -22.29 -6.34
C ASN A 80 -3.46 -21.65 -6.46
N ALA A 81 -4.37 -22.20 -7.27
CA ALA A 81 -5.68 -21.60 -7.55
C ALA A 81 -6.50 -21.33 -6.27
N SER A 82 -6.52 -22.29 -5.35
CA SER A 82 -7.26 -22.18 -4.08
C SER A 82 -6.68 -21.15 -3.10
N LYS A 83 -5.46 -20.64 -3.35
CA LYS A 83 -4.79 -19.64 -2.52
C LYS A 83 -5.05 -18.20 -2.96
N ASN A 84 -5.77 -18.01 -4.06
CA ASN A 84 -6.07 -16.71 -4.65
C ASN A 84 -7.51 -16.31 -4.32
N LYS A 85 -7.68 -15.29 -3.50
CA LYS A 85 -9.01 -14.80 -3.10
C LYS A 85 -9.75 -14.10 -4.25
N TYR A 86 -9.01 -13.48 -5.17
CA TYR A 86 -9.55 -12.72 -6.31
C TYR A 86 -8.95 -13.23 -7.62
N PRO A 87 -9.32 -14.47 -8.05
CA PRO A 87 -8.66 -15.15 -9.16
C PRO A 87 -8.91 -14.51 -10.53
N ASP A 88 -9.97 -13.70 -10.65
CA ASP A 88 -10.39 -13.16 -11.95
C ASP A 88 -9.68 -11.87 -12.33
N HIS A 89 -9.09 -11.15 -11.38
CA HIS A 89 -8.55 -9.80 -11.66
C HIS A 89 -7.32 -9.38 -10.86
N ILE A 90 -6.98 -10.02 -9.74
CA ILE A 90 -5.77 -9.70 -8.97
C ILE A 90 -4.72 -10.78 -9.19
N PHE A 91 -3.91 -10.61 -10.21
CA PHE A 91 -2.88 -11.59 -10.59
C PHE A 91 -1.57 -11.33 -9.84
N LEU A 92 -0.77 -12.37 -9.66
CA LEU A 92 0.53 -12.28 -9.03
C LEU A 92 1.64 -12.29 -10.08
N VAL A 93 2.45 -11.23 -10.12
CA VAL A 93 3.57 -11.10 -11.07
C VAL A 93 4.70 -12.04 -10.65
N ASP A 94 5.12 -12.93 -11.56
CA ASP A 94 6.14 -13.95 -11.27
C ASP A 94 7.48 -13.35 -10.81
N LYS A 95 7.90 -12.28 -11.47
CA LYS A 95 9.20 -11.64 -11.23
C LYS A 95 9.33 -11.05 -9.83
N THR A 96 8.22 -10.63 -9.24
CA THR A 96 8.21 -9.89 -7.97
C THR A 96 7.53 -10.64 -6.84
N ARG A 97 6.98 -11.83 -7.10
CA ARG A 97 6.33 -12.61 -6.05
C ARG A 97 7.28 -12.94 -4.90
N VAL A 98 6.75 -13.02 -3.72
CA VAL A 98 7.46 -13.64 -2.59
C VAL A 98 7.47 -15.15 -2.83
N ILE A 99 8.66 -15.75 -2.83
CA ILE A 99 8.86 -17.20 -2.95
C ILE A 99 9.12 -17.72 -1.54
N LEU A 100 8.29 -18.65 -1.06
CA LEU A 100 8.50 -19.29 0.23
C LEU A 100 9.59 -20.37 0.11
N ASP A 101 10.40 -20.51 1.16
CA ASP A 101 11.57 -21.42 1.16
C ASP A 101 11.18 -22.89 1.06
N ASP A 102 10.02 -23.28 1.64
CA ASP A 102 9.52 -24.65 1.63
C ASP A 102 8.32 -24.82 0.70
N ASN A 103 8.05 -26.05 0.26
CA ASN A 103 6.85 -26.38 -0.51
C ASN A 103 5.59 -26.43 0.39
N PRO A 104 4.49 -25.86 -0.11
CA PRO A 104 4.37 -25.05 -1.34
C PRO A 104 5.07 -23.69 -1.21
N ASP A 105 5.74 -23.26 -2.29
CA ASP A 105 6.53 -22.02 -2.36
C ASP A 105 5.69 -20.76 -2.60
N TYR A 106 4.36 -20.88 -2.59
CA TYR A 106 3.43 -19.86 -3.03
C TYR A 106 2.64 -19.23 -1.91
N TYR A 107 2.73 -17.91 -1.84
CA TYR A 107 1.76 -17.04 -1.18
C TYR A 107 1.45 -15.83 -2.08
N HIS A 108 0.23 -15.30 -2.01
CA HIS A 108 -0.18 -14.18 -2.85
C HIS A 108 0.34 -12.83 -2.32
N ALA A 109 1.65 -12.62 -2.46
CA ALA A 109 2.38 -11.42 -2.04
C ALA A 109 3.49 -11.07 -3.03
N SER A 110 3.80 -9.78 -3.14
CA SER A 110 4.85 -9.24 -4.00
C SER A 110 5.81 -8.34 -3.25
N TRP A 111 7.07 -8.38 -3.61
CA TRP A 111 8.03 -7.34 -3.26
C TRP A 111 7.74 -6.07 -4.04
N GLU A 112 7.71 -4.94 -3.37
CA GLU A 112 7.69 -3.60 -3.93
C GLU A 112 8.70 -2.73 -3.16
N ARG A 113 9.94 -2.63 -3.64
CA ARG A 113 11.02 -1.90 -2.99
C ARG A 113 11.20 -2.35 -1.53
N GLN A 114 10.83 -1.46 -0.59
CA GLN A 114 10.89 -1.70 0.86
C GLN A 114 9.62 -2.35 1.42
N TYR A 115 8.62 -2.63 0.58
CA TYR A 115 7.36 -3.20 1.01
C TYR A 115 7.21 -4.64 0.54
N ILE A 116 6.42 -5.40 1.30
CA ILE A 116 5.79 -6.63 0.87
C ILE A 116 4.30 -6.35 0.81
N LEU A 117 3.70 -6.34 -0.39
CA LEU A 117 2.27 -6.15 -0.59
C LEU A 117 1.60 -7.52 -0.60
N ALA A 118 0.82 -7.83 0.42
CA ALA A 118 0.29 -9.17 0.67
C ALA A 118 -1.24 -9.19 0.71
N GLN A 119 -1.82 -10.21 0.06
CA GLN A 119 -3.21 -10.57 0.28
C GLN A 119 -3.41 -10.98 1.74
N ALA A 120 -4.50 -10.56 2.36
CA ALA A 120 -4.86 -11.06 3.69
C ALA A 120 -5.21 -12.55 3.60
N PRO A 121 -4.75 -13.39 4.52
CA PRO A 121 -5.16 -14.78 4.57
C PRO A 121 -6.67 -14.86 4.81
N PHE A 122 -7.34 -15.88 4.26
CA PHE A 122 -8.79 -16.01 4.31
C PHE A 122 -9.28 -17.39 4.76
N ASP A 123 -8.36 -18.34 4.91
CA ASP A 123 -8.62 -19.68 5.45
C ASP A 123 -7.41 -20.20 6.26
N SER A 124 -7.51 -21.36 6.82
CA SER A 124 -6.43 -21.96 7.66
C SER A 124 -5.15 -22.23 6.86
N PRO A 125 -5.18 -22.80 5.64
CA PRO A 125 -3.98 -22.99 4.81
C PRO A 125 -3.27 -21.68 4.49
N THR A 126 -4.00 -20.68 4.02
CA THR A 126 -3.41 -19.37 3.67
C THR A 126 -2.91 -18.63 4.90
N THR A 127 -3.51 -18.84 6.08
CA THR A 127 -3.01 -18.29 7.34
C THR A 127 -1.67 -18.92 7.74
N SER A 128 -1.52 -20.23 7.57
CA SER A 128 -0.25 -20.92 7.79
C SER A 128 0.85 -20.38 6.87
N ASP A 129 0.58 -20.29 5.59
CA ASP A 129 1.53 -19.78 4.59
C ASP A 129 1.87 -18.30 4.83
N PHE A 130 0.89 -17.50 5.30
CA PHE A 130 1.12 -16.09 5.68
C PHE A 130 2.16 -15.99 6.80
N PHE A 131 2.02 -16.77 7.86
CA PHE A 131 2.99 -16.73 8.98
C PHE A 131 4.33 -17.37 8.62
N ARG A 132 4.38 -18.34 7.69
CA ARG A 132 5.63 -18.80 7.09
C ARG A 132 6.36 -17.64 6.41
N MET A 133 5.63 -16.86 5.59
CA MET A 133 6.17 -15.67 4.94
C MET A 133 6.67 -14.65 5.96
N VAL A 134 5.91 -14.38 7.03
CA VAL A 134 6.34 -13.46 8.10
C VAL A 134 7.63 -13.93 8.74
N LEU A 135 7.74 -15.22 9.06
CA LEU A 135 8.94 -15.78 9.72
C LEU A 135 10.16 -15.75 8.78
N GLN A 136 9.96 -15.99 7.48
CA GLN A 136 11.01 -15.96 6.46
C GLN A 136 11.49 -14.55 6.15
N THR A 137 10.55 -13.62 5.88
CA THR A 137 10.88 -12.26 5.43
C THR A 137 11.18 -11.29 6.57
N LYS A 138 10.84 -11.67 7.79
CA LYS A 138 11.11 -10.92 9.04
C LYS A 138 10.72 -9.45 9.00
N PRO A 139 9.48 -9.10 8.60
CA PRO A 139 9.02 -7.72 8.64
C PRO A 139 8.90 -7.25 10.09
N GLU A 140 9.56 -6.17 10.45
CA GLU A 140 9.44 -5.60 11.81
C GLU A 140 8.10 -4.90 12.01
N VAL A 141 7.49 -4.43 10.91
CA VAL A 141 6.21 -3.76 10.89
C VAL A 141 5.28 -4.43 9.90
N ILE A 142 4.10 -4.80 10.37
CA ILE A 142 2.99 -5.32 9.56
C ILE A 142 1.83 -4.33 9.67
N VAL A 143 1.39 -3.81 8.54
CA VAL A 143 0.26 -2.87 8.44
C VAL A 143 -0.93 -3.60 7.82
N VAL A 144 -2.00 -3.77 8.58
CA VAL A 144 -3.24 -4.42 8.15
C VAL A 144 -4.28 -3.34 7.83
N LEU A 145 -4.58 -3.17 6.54
CA LEU A 145 -5.49 -2.13 6.06
C LEU A 145 -6.92 -2.69 5.91
N MET A 146 -7.43 -3.26 6.99
CA MET A 146 -8.79 -3.78 7.11
C MET A 146 -9.07 -4.14 8.57
N LYS A 147 -10.32 -4.44 8.86
CA LYS A 147 -10.73 -4.92 10.19
C LYS A 147 -10.01 -6.25 10.50
N ILE A 148 -9.22 -6.26 11.56
CA ILE A 148 -8.34 -7.40 11.88
C ILE A 148 -9.13 -8.68 12.20
N GLU A 149 -10.32 -8.53 12.78
CA GLU A 149 -11.22 -9.63 13.08
C GLU A 149 -11.82 -10.29 11.81
N SER A 150 -11.72 -9.61 10.66
CA SER A 150 -12.17 -10.14 9.36
C SER A 150 -11.07 -10.90 8.62
N VAL A 151 -9.87 -11.02 9.20
CA VAL A 151 -8.74 -11.71 8.56
C VAL A 151 -8.73 -13.19 8.95
N GLY A 152 -8.52 -14.04 7.96
CA GLY A 152 -8.55 -15.50 8.14
C GLY A 152 -9.92 -16.00 8.55
N ASP A 153 -9.98 -16.98 9.43
CA ASP A 153 -11.22 -17.51 10.02
C ASP A 153 -11.76 -16.59 11.13
N GLY A 154 -11.57 -15.28 11.01
CA GLY A 154 -12.00 -14.27 11.97
C GLY A 154 -11.12 -14.16 13.21
N LYS A 155 -9.95 -14.78 13.21
CA LYS A 155 -9.03 -14.76 14.36
C LYS A 155 -7.57 -14.88 13.90
N LEU A 156 -7.10 -13.88 13.15
CA LEU A 156 -5.69 -13.84 12.74
C LEU A 156 -4.75 -13.87 13.96
N LEU A 157 -5.10 -13.12 15.00
CA LEU A 157 -4.35 -13.11 16.25
C LEU A 157 -5.10 -13.89 17.33
N PRO A 158 -4.40 -14.68 18.14
CA PRO A 158 -4.97 -15.26 19.35
C PRO A 158 -5.31 -14.15 20.37
N PRO A 159 -6.11 -14.44 21.41
CA PRO A 159 -6.31 -13.51 22.51
C PRO A 159 -4.98 -13.05 23.13
N GLU A 160 -4.98 -11.87 23.74
CA GLU A 160 -3.81 -11.31 24.41
C GLU A 160 -3.15 -12.31 25.38
N GLY A 161 -1.82 -12.39 25.33
CA GLY A 161 -1.01 -13.30 26.13
C GLY A 161 -1.12 -14.78 25.73
N LYS A 162 -1.94 -15.11 24.70
CA LYS A 162 -2.13 -16.49 24.24
C LYS A 162 -1.38 -16.76 22.95
N SER A 163 -1.16 -18.04 22.68
CA SER A 163 -0.57 -18.53 21.43
C SER A 163 -1.58 -19.40 20.67
N LYS A 164 -1.47 -19.42 19.35
CA LYS A 164 -2.23 -20.31 18.47
C LYS A 164 -1.30 -20.87 17.39
N SER A 165 -1.47 -22.16 17.08
CA SER A 165 -0.72 -22.81 16.01
C SER A 165 -1.47 -22.75 14.69
N TYR A 166 -0.71 -22.49 13.60
CA TYR A 166 -1.16 -22.50 12.21
C TYR A 166 -0.18 -23.37 11.42
N GLY A 167 -0.52 -24.62 11.20
CA GLY A 167 0.42 -25.61 10.67
C GLY A 167 1.64 -25.76 11.58
N THR A 168 2.83 -25.54 11.05
CA THR A 168 4.11 -25.57 11.80
C THR A 168 4.43 -24.25 12.49
N MET A 169 3.67 -23.18 12.22
CA MET A 169 3.87 -21.88 12.81
C MET A 169 3.11 -21.74 14.13
N THR A 170 3.73 -21.12 15.13
CA THR A 170 3.08 -20.70 16.36
C THR A 170 3.10 -19.17 16.43
N VAL A 171 1.94 -18.57 16.62
CA VAL A 171 1.77 -17.13 16.75
C VAL A 171 1.33 -16.80 18.16
N LYS A 172 2.04 -15.92 18.80
CA LYS A 172 1.71 -15.38 20.13
C LYS A 172 1.31 -13.91 19.98
N ASN A 173 0.21 -13.52 20.58
CA ASN A 173 -0.15 -12.13 20.78
C ASN A 173 0.43 -11.68 22.14
N ASP A 174 1.50 -10.89 22.08
CA ASP A 174 2.18 -10.39 23.28
C ASP A 174 1.46 -9.20 23.93
N GLY A 175 0.32 -8.80 23.36
CA GLY A 175 -0.55 -7.77 23.88
C GLY A 175 -0.58 -6.49 23.06
N PRO A 176 -1.51 -5.58 23.37
CA PRO A 176 -1.63 -4.33 22.69
C PRO A 176 -0.41 -3.45 22.92
N LYS A 177 -0.04 -2.70 21.90
CA LYS A 177 0.93 -1.63 22.00
C LYS A 177 0.19 -0.29 21.99
N LYS A 178 0.44 0.57 22.96
CA LYS A 178 -0.12 1.92 22.96
C LYS A 178 0.58 2.75 21.88
N VAL A 179 -0.17 3.12 20.85
CA VAL A 179 0.24 4.05 19.82
C VAL A 179 -0.90 5.04 19.61
N ASP A 180 -0.58 6.32 19.39
CA ASP A 180 -1.57 7.38 19.26
C ASP A 180 -2.69 7.00 18.27
N ASN A 181 -3.91 6.83 18.74
CA ASN A 181 -5.13 6.55 17.97
C ASN A 181 -5.05 5.36 16.98
N CYS A 182 -4.18 4.37 17.25
CA CYS A 182 -4.02 3.20 16.41
C CYS A 182 -4.17 1.91 17.21
N ASP A 183 -4.84 0.93 16.63
CA ASP A 183 -4.79 -0.43 17.11
C ASP A 183 -3.47 -1.07 16.69
N ALA A 184 -2.63 -1.35 17.67
CA ALA A 184 -1.33 -1.98 17.45
C ALA A 184 -1.12 -3.16 18.43
N TYR A 185 -0.46 -4.20 17.93
CA TYR A 185 -0.23 -5.45 18.67
C TYR A 185 1.24 -5.86 18.54
N ASN A 186 1.85 -6.20 19.66
CA ASN A 186 3.13 -6.92 19.63
C ASN A 186 2.84 -8.40 19.36
N ILE A 187 3.52 -8.96 18.37
CA ILE A 187 3.35 -10.38 18.02
C ILE A 187 4.70 -11.08 17.95
N THR A 188 4.69 -12.36 18.31
CA THR A 188 5.81 -13.26 18.12
C THR A 188 5.36 -14.41 17.24
N VAL A 189 6.10 -14.64 16.13
CA VAL A 189 5.90 -15.77 15.23
C VAL A 189 7.08 -16.70 15.36
N SER A 190 6.83 -18.00 15.56
CA SER A 190 7.90 -18.99 15.73
C SER A 190 7.63 -20.31 15.03
N SER A 191 8.70 -21.03 14.68
CA SER A 191 8.68 -22.40 14.20
C SER A 191 9.94 -23.13 14.70
N GLY A 192 9.78 -24.17 15.50
CA GLY A 192 10.89 -24.83 16.16
C GLY A 192 11.70 -23.87 17.04
N LYS A 193 12.97 -23.66 16.69
CA LYS A 193 13.88 -22.75 17.40
C LYS A 193 13.96 -21.35 16.79
N VAL A 194 13.31 -21.12 15.66
CA VAL A 194 13.32 -19.82 14.96
C VAL A 194 12.17 -18.99 15.47
N GLU A 195 12.46 -17.75 15.83
CA GLU A 195 11.48 -16.78 16.33
C GLU A 195 11.68 -15.42 15.65
N HIS A 196 10.58 -14.74 15.40
CA HIS A 196 10.57 -13.36 14.93
C HIS A 196 9.50 -12.54 15.65
N LYS A 197 9.86 -11.30 16.03
CA LYS A 197 8.96 -10.35 16.70
C LYS A 197 8.64 -9.19 15.76
N ALA A 198 7.37 -8.87 15.68
CA ALA A 198 6.88 -7.76 14.86
C ALA A 198 5.84 -6.92 15.61
N ILE A 199 5.62 -5.70 15.13
CA ILE A 199 4.47 -4.89 15.51
C ILE A 199 3.47 -4.92 14.36
N MET A 200 2.24 -5.29 14.68
CA MET A 200 1.13 -5.29 13.73
C MET A 200 0.21 -4.11 14.04
N PHE A 201 0.02 -3.23 13.06
CA PHE A 201 -0.92 -2.12 13.10
C PHE A 201 -2.17 -2.46 12.29
N ALA A 202 -3.37 -2.09 12.79
CA ALA A 202 -4.62 -2.36 12.10
C ALA A 202 -5.43 -1.07 11.88
N LEU A 203 -5.78 -0.79 10.62
CA LEU A 203 -6.71 0.26 10.24
C LEU A 203 -8.11 -0.35 10.10
N ASN A 204 -8.79 -0.53 11.23
CA ASN A 204 -10.07 -1.24 11.32
C ASN A 204 -11.24 -0.49 10.65
N SER A 205 -11.10 0.82 10.46
CA SER A 205 -12.10 1.69 9.83
C SER A 205 -12.20 1.51 8.31
N TRP A 206 -11.19 0.91 7.66
CA TRP A 206 -11.19 0.76 6.20
C TRP A 206 -12.00 -0.48 5.77
N THR A 207 -13.26 -0.28 5.48
CA THR A 207 -14.22 -1.35 5.13
C THR A 207 -14.62 -1.39 3.66
N ASP A 208 -14.39 -0.29 2.90
CA ASP A 208 -14.76 -0.14 1.50
C ASP A 208 -13.52 -0.09 0.60
N ASP A 209 -13.47 -0.92 -0.46
CA ASP A 209 -12.35 -0.92 -1.43
C ASP A 209 -12.41 0.25 -2.41
N LEU A 210 -13.53 0.95 -2.54
CA LEU A 210 -13.68 2.10 -3.44
C LEU A 210 -13.41 3.45 -2.77
N LYS A 211 -13.33 3.46 -1.43
CA LYS A 211 -13.15 4.70 -0.66
C LYS A 211 -12.03 4.56 0.36
N ILE A 212 -11.05 5.46 0.30
CA ILE A 212 -10.00 5.51 1.31
C ILE A 212 -10.59 5.90 2.66
N ALA A 213 -10.20 5.22 3.72
CA ALA A 213 -10.64 5.52 5.08
C ALA A 213 -10.26 6.96 5.46
N SER A 214 -11.18 7.68 6.11
CA SER A 214 -11.00 9.10 6.44
C SER A 214 -9.86 9.36 7.43
N ASP A 215 -9.53 8.39 8.26
CA ASP A 215 -8.47 8.40 9.25
C ASP A 215 -7.13 7.83 8.74
N PHE A 216 -7.05 7.46 7.44
CA PHE A 216 -5.84 6.88 6.84
C PHE A 216 -4.59 7.75 7.05
N ALA A 217 -4.70 9.08 6.87
CA ALA A 217 -3.55 9.96 7.00
C ALA A 217 -3.01 10.04 8.45
N ASP A 218 -3.89 10.02 9.42
CA ASP A 218 -3.54 10.01 10.83
C ASP A 218 -2.94 8.68 11.25
N PHE A 219 -3.55 7.58 10.79
CA PHE A 219 -3.01 6.24 10.96
C PHE A 219 -1.60 6.10 10.36
N HIS A 220 -1.41 6.54 9.11
CA HIS A 220 -0.09 6.53 8.46
C HIS A 220 0.95 7.31 9.27
N ARG A 221 0.56 8.49 9.80
CA ARG A 221 1.44 9.32 10.63
C ARG A 221 1.83 8.61 11.93
N ALA A 222 0.87 7.95 12.58
CA ALA A 222 1.12 7.20 13.82
C ALA A 222 2.07 6.01 13.59
N VAL A 223 1.86 5.24 12.52
CA VAL A 223 2.77 4.14 12.12
C VAL A 223 4.18 4.68 11.87
N HIS A 224 4.30 5.78 11.12
CA HIS A 224 5.61 6.38 10.83
C HIS A 224 6.32 6.97 12.05
N LYS A 225 5.59 7.53 13.01
CA LYS A 225 6.15 8.00 14.28
C LYS A 225 6.83 6.84 15.02
N GLU A 226 6.15 5.70 15.11
CA GLU A 226 6.70 4.50 15.75
C GLU A 226 7.93 3.94 15.03
N ILE A 227 7.93 3.94 13.69
CA ILE A 227 9.08 3.49 12.89
C ILE A 227 10.29 4.39 13.10
N LYS A 228 10.10 5.73 13.19
CA LYS A 228 11.19 6.68 13.37
C LYS A 228 11.81 6.64 14.78
N GLU A 229 11.00 6.38 15.80
CA GLU A 229 11.49 6.26 17.17
C GLU A 229 12.41 5.05 17.34
N LYS A 230 12.27 4.04 16.47
CA LYS A 230 13.15 2.86 16.44
C LYS A 230 13.51 2.55 14.98
N PRO A 231 14.61 3.12 14.47
CA PRO A 231 15.08 2.80 13.12
C PRO A 231 15.15 1.29 12.93
N ARG A 232 14.50 0.78 11.89
CA ARG A 232 14.35 -0.64 11.63
C ARG A 232 14.95 -0.97 10.27
N GLU A 233 15.68 -2.07 10.19
CA GLU A 233 16.36 -2.49 8.97
C GLU A 233 15.48 -3.34 8.03
N GLY A 234 14.30 -3.78 8.51
CA GLY A 234 13.43 -4.70 7.80
C GLY A 234 12.45 -4.04 6.84
N SER A 235 11.92 -4.83 5.90
CA SER A 235 10.82 -4.43 5.04
C SER A 235 9.53 -4.26 5.82
N GLN A 236 8.66 -3.36 5.38
CA GLN A 236 7.30 -3.26 5.88
C GLN A 236 6.39 -4.22 5.10
N MET A 237 5.54 -4.97 5.80
CA MET A 237 4.52 -5.81 5.18
C MET A 237 3.17 -5.10 5.23
N ILE A 238 2.56 -4.89 4.08
CA ILE A 238 1.28 -4.21 3.94
C ILE A 238 0.23 -5.20 3.49
N VAL A 239 -0.76 -5.42 4.32
CA VAL A 239 -1.79 -6.46 4.16
C VAL A 239 -3.14 -5.80 3.91
N CYS A 240 -3.85 -6.26 2.90
CA CYS A 240 -5.25 -5.88 2.67
C CYS A 240 -6.01 -7.03 1.99
N PRO A 241 -7.34 -6.97 1.82
CA PRO A 241 -8.10 -8.10 1.25
C PRO A 241 -7.53 -8.67 -0.04
N SER A 242 -7.09 -7.82 -0.97
CA SER A 242 -6.52 -8.22 -2.27
C SER A 242 -4.99 -8.22 -2.30
N GLY A 243 -4.34 -7.56 -1.34
CA GLY A 243 -2.92 -7.26 -1.39
C GLY A 243 -2.51 -6.31 -2.52
N ALA A 244 -3.47 -5.68 -3.19
CA ALA A 244 -3.22 -4.78 -4.33
C ALA A 244 -3.88 -3.41 -4.13
N HIS A 245 -5.17 -3.36 -3.78
CA HIS A 245 -5.94 -2.12 -3.73
C HIS A 245 -5.45 -1.20 -2.61
N ARG A 246 -5.80 -1.47 -1.36
CA ARG A 246 -5.44 -0.63 -0.21
C ARG A 246 -3.94 -0.65 0.06
N ALA A 247 -3.30 -1.80 -0.13
CA ALA A 247 -1.84 -1.94 -0.02
C ALA A 247 -1.11 -1.08 -1.06
N GLY A 248 -1.64 -0.97 -2.27
CA GLY A 248 -1.12 -0.09 -3.30
C GLY A 248 -1.30 1.39 -2.97
N VAL A 249 -2.44 1.77 -2.40
CA VAL A 249 -2.64 3.15 -1.90
C VAL A 249 -1.58 3.49 -0.85
N TRP A 250 -1.32 2.58 0.10
CA TRP A 250 -0.26 2.76 1.09
C TRP A 250 1.10 2.98 0.43
N ALA A 251 1.52 2.06 -0.44
CA ALA A 251 2.85 2.10 -1.06
C ALA A 251 3.07 3.38 -1.89
N VAL A 252 2.06 3.80 -2.65
CA VAL A 252 2.13 5.04 -3.45
C VAL A 252 2.11 6.27 -2.55
N PHE A 253 1.19 6.33 -1.59
CA PHE A 253 1.08 7.47 -0.69
C PHE A 253 2.38 7.67 0.12
N ASP A 254 2.89 6.62 0.71
CA ASP A 254 4.11 6.67 1.52
C ASP A 254 5.33 7.09 0.70
N THR A 255 5.51 6.49 -0.49
CA THR A 255 6.59 6.87 -1.41
C THR A 255 6.52 8.34 -1.82
N GLU A 256 5.33 8.87 -2.10
CA GLU A 256 5.15 10.27 -2.51
C GLU A 256 5.24 11.22 -1.33
N ALA A 257 4.75 10.84 -0.15
CA ALA A 257 4.88 11.61 1.08
C ALA A 257 6.36 11.79 1.47
N GLU A 258 7.16 10.72 1.39
CA GLU A 258 8.60 10.80 1.64
C GLU A 258 9.32 11.61 0.55
N ARG A 259 8.94 11.46 -0.72
CA ARG A 259 9.49 12.28 -1.81
C ARG A 259 9.15 13.75 -1.66
N LEU A 260 7.95 14.06 -1.17
CA LEU A 260 7.54 15.44 -0.88
C LEU A 260 8.41 16.05 0.21
N LYS A 261 8.64 15.33 1.31
CA LYS A 261 9.51 15.77 2.41
C LYS A 261 10.97 16.00 1.97
N THR A 262 11.51 15.04 1.21
CA THR A 262 12.95 15.03 0.89
C THR A 262 13.31 15.81 -0.36
N LYS A 263 12.39 15.93 -1.32
CA LYS A 263 12.64 16.49 -2.66
C LYS A 263 11.67 17.60 -3.06
N SER A 264 10.73 17.96 -2.20
CA SER A 264 9.69 18.98 -2.47
C SER A 264 8.99 18.80 -3.82
N ARG A 265 8.71 17.55 -4.20
CA ARG A 265 8.05 17.21 -5.48
C ARG A 265 7.29 15.91 -5.37
N ILE A 266 6.31 15.74 -6.27
CA ILE A 266 5.50 14.53 -6.45
C ILE A 266 5.75 13.98 -7.85
N ARG A 267 5.81 12.64 -8.00
CA ARG A 267 5.87 11.90 -9.25
C ARG A 267 4.83 10.79 -9.26
N PHE A 268 3.60 11.16 -9.00
CA PHE A 268 2.50 10.23 -8.75
C PHE A 268 2.37 9.15 -9.84
N SER A 269 2.29 9.56 -11.12
CA SER A 269 2.15 8.62 -12.24
C SER A 269 3.30 7.63 -12.36
N ASP A 270 4.54 8.10 -12.15
CA ASP A 270 5.72 7.22 -12.19
C ASP A 270 5.68 6.23 -11.03
N THR A 271 5.26 6.67 -9.85
CA THR A 271 5.16 5.81 -8.68
C THR A 271 4.05 4.78 -8.84
N VAL A 272 2.86 5.19 -9.31
CA VAL A 272 1.77 4.23 -9.63
C VAL A 272 2.23 3.20 -10.65
N ARG A 273 2.89 3.63 -11.75
CA ARG A 273 3.40 2.72 -12.77
C ARG A 273 4.38 1.70 -12.17
N ASN A 274 5.31 2.15 -11.33
CA ASN A 274 6.29 1.27 -10.69
C ASN A 274 5.62 0.26 -9.75
N VAL A 275 4.64 0.70 -8.95
CA VAL A 275 3.90 -0.22 -8.07
C VAL A 275 3.08 -1.22 -8.90
N ARG A 276 2.40 -0.78 -9.97
CA ARG A 276 1.66 -1.68 -10.87
C ARG A 276 2.55 -2.69 -11.59
N TYR A 277 3.77 -2.31 -11.95
CA TYR A 277 4.74 -3.23 -12.56
C TYR A 277 5.12 -4.37 -11.61
N GLN A 278 5.15 -4.12 -10.31
CA GLN A 278 5.52 -5.10 -9.30
C GLN A 278 4.31 -5.81 -8.69
N ARG A 279 3.18 -5.11 -8.60
CA ARG A 279 1.92 -5.64 -8.09
C ARG A 279 0.79 -5.33 -9.05
N TRP A 280 0.35 -6.33 -9.81
CA TRP A 280 -0.67 -6.20 -10.83
C TRP A 280 -2.00 -5.71 -10.27
N ASN A 281 -2.71 -4.91 -11.06
CA ASN A 281 -4.01 -4.31 -10.73
C ASN A 281 -4.07 -3.46 -9.46
N THR A 282 -2.93 -2.98 -8.97
CA THR A 282 -2.93 -1.83 -8.06
C THR A 282 -3.61 -0.66 -8.76
N PHE A 283 -4.61 -0.05 -8.11
CA PHE A 283 -5.44 1.00 -8.70
C PHE A 283 -6.23 0.56 -9.95
N ASP A 284 -6.79 -0.65 -9.96
CA ASP A 284 -7.80 -1.05 -10.95
C ASP A 284 -9.13 -0.31 -10.72
N HIS A 285 -9.37 0.19 -9.50
CA HIS A 285 -10.46 1.11 -9.18
C HIS A 285 -10.02 2.56 -9.32
N PHE A 286 -10.70 3.27 -10.22
CA PHE A 286 -10.44 4.68 -10.51
C PHE A 286 -10.65 5.58 -9.26
N GLU A 287 -11.60 5.22 -8.41
CA GLU A 287 -11.92 5.90 -7.15
C GLU A 287 -10.72 5.93 -6.20
N LEU A 288 -9.98 4.82 -6.08
CA LEU A 288 -8.76 4.78 -5.27
C LEU A 288 -7.64 5.63 -5.87
N PHE A 289 -7.53 5.65 -7.20
CA PHE A 289 -6.55 6.48 -7.90
C PHE A 289 -6.80 7.96 -7.62
N ILE A 290 -8.04 8.45 -7.82
CA ILE A 290 -8.43 9.83 -7.51
C ILE A 290 -8.33 10.12 -6.01
N GLY A 291 -8.82 9.20 -5.17
CA GLY A 291 -8.75 9.34 -3.71
C GLY A 291 -7.32 9.54 -3.22
N THR A 292 -6.35 8.82 -3.80
CA THR A 292 -4.93 8.98 -3.44
C THR A 292 -4.37 10.33 -3.86
N ILE A 293 -4.81 10.86 -5.01
CA ILE A 293 -4.44 12.22 -5.45
C ILE A 293 -4.97 13.27 -4.45
N HIS A 294 -6.24 13.15 -4.04
CA HIS A 294 -6.83 14.06 -3.05
C HIS A 294 -6.11 13.98 -1.72
N LEU A 295 -5.79 12.77 -1.26
CA LEU A 295 -5.06 12.52 -0.03
C LEU A 295 -3.67 13.16 -0.05
N LEU A 296 -2.91 12.99 -1.15
CA LEU A 296 -1.61 13.64 -1.34
C LEU A 296 -1.71 15.16 -1.41
N SER A 297 -2.76 15.67 -2.04
CA SER A 297 -3.02 17.11 -2.11
C SER A 297 -3.30 17.71 -0.73
N ALA A 298 -4.11 17.02 0.08
CA ALA A 298 -4.39 17.42 1.46
C ALA A 298 -3.11 17.34 2.32
N TYR A 299 -2.34 16.27 2.15
CA TYR A 299 -1.07 16.08 2.87
C TYR A 299 -0.06 17.18 2.52
N ALA A 300 0.06 17.56 1.23
CA ALA A 300 0.97 18.60 0.77
C ALA A 300 0.64 19.99 1.35
N LYS A 301 -0.63 20.28 1.64
CA LYS A 301 -1.04 21.53 2.29
C LYS A 301 -0.45 21.69 3.70
N ASN A 302 -0.20 20.57 4.39
CA ASN A 302 0.38 20.59 5.74
C ASN A 302 1.91 20.88 5.75
N PHE A 303 2.53 20.96 4.57
CA PHE A 303 3.94 21.40 4.39
C PHE A 303 4.03 22.83 3.84
N ALA A 304 2.87 23.50 3.73
CA ALA A 304 2.74 24.88 3.26
C ALA A 304 2.99 25.92 4.37
#